data_7d5835a12f84c136cc79132df34f2fd6
#
_entry.id   7d5835a12f84c136cc79132df34f2fd6
#
_cell.length_a   1.000
_cell.length_b   1.000
_cell.length_c   1.000
_cell.angle_alpha   90.00
_cell.angle_beta   90.00
_cell.angle_gamma   90.00
#
_symmetry.space_group_name_H-M   'P 1'
#
loop_
_entity.id
_entity.type
_entity.pdbx_description
1 polymer ?
#
loop_
_entity_poly.entity_id
_entity_poly.type
_entity_poly.pdbx_seq_one_letter_code
_entity_poly.pdbx_strand_id
1 'polypeptide(L)'
;MKFFDKVCVILSELSGIETICLEHELQSDLGLDSLQMVTLLIMLEENFQITLDESDMNPFDLKQVCHIVDLAKKYVRGEEK
;
A
#
# COMPACT_ATOMS: atom_id res chain seq x y z
N MET A 1 -2.01 13.23 9.45
CA MET A 1 -0.95 12.51 8.75
C MET A 1 -1.28 12.45 7.27
N LYS A 2 -0.29 12.73 6.46
CA LYS A 2 -0.53 12.73 5.03
C LYS A 2 -0.69 11.31 4.51
N PHE A 3 -1.39 11.22 3.40
CA PHE A 3 -1.69 9.98 2.72
C PHE A 3 -0.47 9.11 2.51
N PHE A 4 0.53 9.70 1.85
CA PHE A 4 1.75 8.99 1.53
C PHE A 4 2.47 8.54 2.79
N ASP A 5 2.44 9.36 3.83
CA ASP A 5 3.10 9.01 5.08
C ASP A 5 2.49 7.77 5.71
N LYS A 6 1.17 7.64 5.66
CA LYS A 6 0.51 6.45 6.18
C LYS A 6 0.92 5.20 5.40
N VAL A 7 0.96 5.32 4.08
CA VAL A 7 1.38 4.20 3.25
C VAL A 7 2.81 3.82 3.56
N CYS A 8 3.67 4.80 3.75
CA CYS A 8 5.07 4.54 4.08
C CYS A 8 5.21 3.81 5.41
N VAL A 9 4.42 4.20 6.40
CA VAL A 9 4.47 3.54 7.71
C VAL A 9 4.07 2.07 7.56
N ILE A 10 3.00 1.81 6.83
CA ILE A 10 2.54 0.44 6.63
C ILE A 10 3.61 -0.39 5.93
N LEU A 11 4.18 0.13 4.85
CA LEU A 11 5.19 -0.59 4.10
C LEU A 11 6.47 -0.77 4.90
N SER A 12 6.83 0.22 5.69
CA SER A 12 8.01 0.13 6.53
C SER A 12 7.86 -0.98 7.54
N GLU A 13 6.69 -1.11 8.14
CA GLU A 13 6.43 -2.16 9.11
C GLU A 13 6.49 -3.55 8.49
N LEU A 14 5.96 -3.68 7.28
CA LEU A 14 5.94 -4.97 6.62
C LEU A 14 7.31 -5.38 6.10
N SER A 15 8.06 -4.44 5.56
CA SER A 15 9.33 -4.75 4.90
C SER A 15 10.53 -4.62 5.81
N GLY A 16 10.40 -3.85 6.89
CA GLY A 16 11.54 -3.56 7.76
C GLY A 16 12.46 -2.49 7.21
N ILE A 17 12.07 -1.86 6.11
CA ILE A 17 12.86 -0.82 5.46
C ILE A 17 12.34 0.53 5.91
N GLU A 18 13.22 1.38 6.40
CA GLU A 18 12.81 2.66 6.97
C GLU A 18 12.45 3.70 5.92
N THR A 19 13.19 3.71 4.83
CA THR A 19 12.97 4.71 3.78
C THR A 19 12.20 4.09 2.63
N ILE A 20 10.99 4.58 2.42
CA ILE A 20 10.10 4.08 1.38
C ILE A 20 9.94 5.14 0.30
N CYS A 21 10.20 4.76 -0.94
CA CYS A 21 10.07 5.66 -2.09
C CYS A 21 9.00 5.14 -3.03
N LEU A 22 8.38 6.07 -3.76
CA LEU A 22 7.33 5.69 -4.72
C LEU A 22 7.84 4.72 -5.79
N GLU A 23 9.11 4.80 -6.09
CA GLU A 23 9.71 3.98 -7.16
C GLU A 23 10.10 2.59 -6.69
N HIS A 24 10.11 2.35 -5.40
CA HIS A 24 10.46 1.04 -4.88
C HIS A 24 9.51 -0.02 -5.40
N GLU A 25 10.07 -1.15 -5.78
CA GLU A 25 9.27 -2.31 -6.19
C GLU A 25 8.94 -3.11 -4.94
N LEU A 26 7.68 -3.47 -4.83
CA LEU A 26 7.20 -4.11 -3.61
C LEU A 26 7.85 -5.45 -3.36
N GLN A 27 8.05 -6.24 -4.40
CA GLN A 27 8.64 -7.56 -4.24
C GLN A 27 10.17 -7.54 -4.30
N SER A 28 10.73 -6.79 -5.26
CA SER A 28 12.17 -6.76 -5.45
C SER A 28 12.89 -5.91 -4.44
N ASP A 29 12.40 -4.69 -4.23
CA ASP A 29 13.09 -3.74 -3.36
C ASP A 29 12.70 -3.91 -1.91
N LEU A 30 11.43 -4.15 -1.65
CA LEU A 30 10.93 -4.28 -0.27
C LEU A 30 10.84 -5.73 0.19
N GLY A 31 10.98 -6.66 -0.73
CA GLY A 31 11.01 -8.08 -0.38
C GLY A 31 9.68 -8.66 0.08
N LEU A 32 8.57 -8.07 -0.35
CA LEU A 32 7.25 -8.55 0.04
C LEU A 32 6.86 -9.74 -0.82
N ASP A 33 6.42 -10.82 -0.18
CA ASP A 33 5.92 -11.97 -0.92
C ASP A 33 4.41 -11.88 -1.09
N SER A 34 3.81 -12.90 -1.71
CA SER A 34 2.38 -12.88 -1.99
C SER A 34 1.54 -12.73 -0.73
N LEU A 35 1.94 -13.43 0.32
CA LEU A 35 1.20 -13.38 1.57
C LEU A 35 1.28 -11.97 2.19
N GLN A 36 2.46 -11.38 2.14
CA GLN A 36 2.63 -10.04 2.68
C GLN A 36 1.88 -9.00 1.85
N MET A 37 1.76 -9.23 0.54
CA MET A 37 0.97 -8.35 -0.30
C MET A 37 -0.50 -8.36 0.12
N VAL A 38 -1.03 -9.55 0.45
CA VAL A 38 -2.40 -9.65 0.93
C VAL A 38 -2.54 -8.92 2.27
N THR A 39 -1.55 -9.11 3.15
CA THR A 39 -1.54 -8.43 4.43
C THR A 39 -1.52 -6.91 4.24
N LEU A 40 -0.73 -6.44 3.28
CA LEU A 40 -0.66 -5.02 2.97
C LEU A 40 -2.03 -4.47 2.59
N LEU A 41 -2.75 -5.19 1.74
CA LEU A 41 -4.07 -4.74 1.31
C LEU A 41 -5.04 -4.68 2.49
N ILE A 42 -4.96 -5.66 3.39
CA ILE A 42 -5.81 -5.66 4.58
C ILE A 42 -5.46 -4.47 5.48
N MET A 43 -4.17 -4.19 5.63
CA MET A 43 -3.75 -3.06 6.45
C MET A 43 -4.21 -1.73 5.86
N LEU A 44 -4.24 -1.64 4.53
CA LEU A 44 -4.77 -0.45 3.89
C LEU A 44 -6.23 -0.25 4.24
N GLU A 45 -7.00 -1.33 4.19
CA GLU A 45 -8.41 -1.25 4.52
C GLU A 45 -8.61 -0.77 5.96
N GLU A 46 -7.81 -1.31 6.87
CA GLU A 46 -7.95 -0.97 8.27
C GLU A 46 -7.49 0.44 8.59
N ASN A 47 -6.35 0.83 8.01
CA ASN A 47 -5.77 2.13 8.33
C ASN A 47 -6.52 3.29 7.71
N PHE A 48 -7.12 3.08 6.54
CA PHE A 48 -7.88 4.11 5.86
C PHE A 48 -9.38 3.94 6.02
N GLN A 49 -9.80 2.86 6.70
CA GLN A 49 -11.22 2.58 6.93
C GLN A 49 -11.99 2.51 5.61
N ILE A 50 -11.46 1.74 4.69
CA ILE A 50 -12.06 1.53 3.37
C ILE A 50 -12.26 0.04 3.15
N THR A 51 -13.06 -0.27 2.14
CA THR A 51 -13.26 -1.66 1.70
C THR A 51 -12.85 -1.76 0.25
N LEU A 52 -11.80 -2.52 -0.01
CA LEU A 52 -11.30 -2.69 -1.37
C LEU A 52 -12.13 -3.72 -2.13
N ASP A 53 -12.36 -3.43 -3.42
CA ASP A 53 -12.99 -4.37 -4.33
C ASP A 53 -12.04 -5.53 -4.60
N GLU A 54 -12.61 -6.72 -4.83
CA GLU A 54 -11.79 -7.87 -5.17
C GLU A 54 -10.93 -7.61 -6.41
N SER A 55 -11.50 -6.88 -7.37
CA SER A 55 -10.78 -6.58 -8.60
C SER A 55 -9.55 -5.71 -8.35
N ASP A 56 -9.56 -4.96 -7.25
CA ASP A 56 -8.43 -4.10 -6.92
C ASP A 56 -7.44 -4.76 -5.97
N MET A 57 -7.74 -5.98 -5.52
CA MET A 57 -6.88 -6.68 -4.56
C MET A 57 -5.96 -7.69 -5.23
N ASN A 58 -5.74 -7.56 -6.52
CA ASN A 58 -4.87 -8.47 -7.26
C ASN A 58 -3.42 -8.07 -7.06
N PRO A 59 -2.62 -8.87 -6.32
CA PRO A 59 -1.22 -8.51 -6.06
C PRO A 59 -0.37 -8.48 -7.32
N PHE A 60 -0.79 -9.12 -8.38
CA PHE A 60 -0.02 -9.11 -9.62
C PHE A 60 -0.08 -7.76 -10.32
N ASP A 61 -1.10 -6.96 -10.03
CA ASP A 61 -1.22 -5.63 -10.61
C ASP A 61 -0.49 -4.57 -9.78
N LEU A 62 -0.08 -4.92 -8.58
CA LEU A 62 0.56 -3.97 -7.66
C LEU A 62 2.05 -4.29 -7.60
N LYS A 63 2.84 -3.51 -8.30
CA LYS A 63 4.27 -3.78 -8.42
C LYS A 63 5.14 -2.77 -7.69
N GLN A 64 4.71 -1.53 -7.62
CA GLN A 64 5.50 -0.47 -7.01
C GLN A 64 4.72 0.24 -5.92
N VAL A 65 5.45 0.96 -5.07
CA VAL A 65 4.82 1.72 -3.99
C VAL A 65 3.79 2.70 -4.54
N CYS A 66 4.09 3.32 -5.68
CA CYS A 66 3.14 4.28 -6.26
C CYS A 66 1.81 3.63 -6.60
N HIS A 67 1.81 2.35 -6.95
CA HIS A 67 0.56 1.65 -7.24
C HIS A 67 -0.30 1.55 -5.98
N ILE A 68 0.34 1.32 -4.83
CA ILE A 68 -0.38 1.24 -3.57
C ILE A 68 -0.96 2.61 -3.21
N VAL A 69 -0.19 3.66 -3.41
CA VAL A 69 -0.65 5.01 -3.13
C VAL A 69 -1.85 5.35 -4.01
N ASP A 70 -1.76 5.03 -5.30
CA ASP A 70 -2.84 5.31 -6.23
C ASP A 70 -4.10 4.52 -5.86
N LEU A 71 -3.93 3.27 -5.47
CA LEU A 71 -5.05 2.44 -5.07
C LEU A 71 -5.75 3.04 -3.85
N ALA A 72 -4.99 3.42 -2.85
CA ALA A 72 -5.57 4.00 -1.65
C ALA A 72 -6.26 5.33 -1.96
N LYS A 73 -5.66 6.15 -2.81
CA LYS A 73 -6.26 7.41 -3.21
C LYS A 73 -7.61 7.22 -3.88
N LYS A 74 -7.74 6.15 -4.63
CA LYS A 74 -8.97 5.85 -5.34
C LYS A 74 -10.14 5.69 -4.37
N TYR A 75 -9.86 5.16 -3.19
CA TYR A 75 -10.90 4.87 -2.20
C TYR A 75 -11.06 5.95 -1.13
N VAL A 76 -9.99 6.67 -0.82
CA VAL A 76 -10.02 7.68 0.23
C VAL A 76 -10.28 9.05 -0.39
N ARG A 77 -11.46 9.21 -0.92
CA ARG A 77 -11.82 10.45 -1.61
C ARG A 77 -12.42 11.43 -0.63
N GLY A 78 -11.94 12.67 -0.71
CA GLY A 78 -12.45 13.73 0.15
C GLY A 78 -11.79 13.78 1.51
N GLU A 79 -10.94 12.83 1.80
CA GLU A 79 -10.24 12.81 3.09
C GLU A 79 -9.04 13.73 3.09
N GLU A 80 -8.43 13.89 1.96
CA GLU A 80 -7.21 14.67 1.81
C GLU A 80 -7.51 16.09 1.40
N LYS A 81 -8.13 16.80 2.23
CA LYS A 81 -8.47 18.18 1.92
C LYS A 81 -7.45 19.14 2.43
#